data_b31c28c9bce14fb679dea561cf6b4328
#
_entry.id   b31c28c9bce14fb679dea561cf6b4328
#
_cell.length_a   1.000
_cell.length_b   1.000
_cell.length_c   1.000
_cell.angle_alpha   90.00
_cell.angle_beta   90.00
_cell.angle_gamma   90.00
#
_symmetry.space_group_name_H-M   'P 1'
#
loop_
_entity.id
_entity.type
_entity.pdbx_description
1 polymer ?
#
loop_
_entity_poly.entity_id
_entity_poly.type
_entity_poly.pdbx_seq_one_letter_code
_entity_poly.pdbx_strand_id
1 'polypeptide(L)'
;LAAGLTVAVAVPAGVILTVLPGPGYPAQVFDATFHLNAVAAIREGGNASMLGGLSALYSGRAVYYPTVWHGVVALAPGSPAPVSTAGVLALTAVVWPLSLLGLLARATGLDATRASETDRVHRRQRTCAVAAVLALSAAVVGFPLLPMTALAVWPYALSVAGLPGVLVLYDQLRQETASWRLRLTLVLLTLAAAGGVVAAHGTGLFNLAVLSPPFLVNLLVSRWRRCAARRGGRALLVAAAVASVLVLVVGAWGMR
;
A
#
# COMPACT_ATOMS: atom_id res chain seq x y z
N LEU A 1 -2.60 2.82 22.90
CA LEU A 1 -2.47 2.32 21.53
C LEU A 1 -3.74 1.57 21.12
N ALA A 2 -4.21 0.62 21.93
CA ALA A 2 -5.42 -0.16 21.65
C ALA A 2 -6.62 0.74 21.32
N ALA A 3 -6.92 1.76 22.13
CA ALA A 3 -8.03 2.67 21.89
C ALA A 3 -7.94 3.37 20.52
N GLY A 4 -6.75 3.87 20.13
CA GLY A 4 -6.55 4.48 18.80
C GLY A 4 -6.78 3.51 17.66
N LEU A 5 -6.29 2.27 17.80
CA LEU A 5 -6.52 1.21 16.83
C LEU A 5 -8.01 0.82 16.75
N THR A 6 -8.68 0.69 17.90
CA THR A 6 -10.12 0.41 17.93
C THR A 6 -10.92 1.47 17.18
N VAL A 7 -10.61 2.76 17.36
CA VAL A 7 -11.27 3.86 16.64
C VAL A 7 -10.96 3.76 15.13
N ALA A 8 -9.69 3.50 14.76
CA ALA A 8 -9.27 3.37 13.37
C ALA A 8 -9.95 2.21 12.63
N VAL A 9 -10.36 1.18 13.35
CA VAL A 9 -11.10 0.01 12.82
C VAL A 9 -12.61 0.26 12.85
N ALA A 10 -13.15 0.62 14.03
CA ALA A 10 -14.58 0.62 14.26
C ALA A 10 -15.31 1.75 13.53
N VAL A 11 -14.71 2.93 13.43
CA VAL A 11 -15.37 4.08 12.78
C VAL A 11 -15.56 3.84 11.28
N PRO A 12 -14.53 3.52 10.49
CA PRO A 12 -14.73 3.27 9.06
C PRO A 12 -15.59 2.03 8.79
N ALA A 13 -15.44 0.95 9.57
CA ALA A 13 -16.29 -0.23 9.46
C ALA A 13 -17.76 0.11 9.75
N GLY A 14 -18.02 0.86 10.82
CA GLY A 14 -19.36 1.32 11.18
C GLY A 14 -19.99 2.18 10.09
N VAL A 15 -19.24 3.11 9.50
CA VAL A 15 -19.70 3.94 8.38
C VAL A 15 -20.07 3.04 7.18
N ILE A 16 -19.22 2.10 6.79
CA ILE A 16 -19.51 1.21 5.66
C ILE A 16 -20.76 0.38 5.93
N LEU A 17 -20.90 -0.19 7.12
CA LEU A 17 -22.04 -1.04 7.49
C LEU A 17 -23.36 -0.24 7.62
N THR A 18 -23.29 1.05 7.92
CA THR A 18 -24.47 1.92 8.00
C THR A 18 -24.89 2.49 6.66
N VAL A 19 -23.94 2.72 5.75
CA VAL A 19 -24.20 3.26 4.40
C VAL A 19 -24.74 2.17 3.47
N LEU A 20 -24.29 0.92 3.63
CA LEU A 20 -24.77 -0.20 2.82
C LEU A 20 -26.02 -0.81 3.47
N PRO A 21 -27.14 -0.97 2.74
CA PRO A 21 -28.37 -1.60 3.27
C PRO A 21 -28.16 -3.06 3.71
N GLY A 22 -27.08 -3.70 3.26
CA GLY A 22 -26.71 -5.07 3.61
C GLY A 22 -25.51 -5.55 2.78
N PRO A 23 -24.91 -6.68 3.14
CA PRO A 23 -23.71 -7.19 2.44
C PRO A 23 -23.91 -7.45 0.95
N GLY A 24 -25.15 -7.79 0.56
CA GLY A 24 -25.51 -8.05 -0.84
C GLY A 24 -25.85 -6.82 -1.66
N TYR A 25 -25.86 -5.63 -1.03
CA TYR A 25 -26.14 -4.38 -1.70
C TYR A 25 -24.85 -3.58 -1.89
N PRO A 26 -24.26 -3.61 -3.08
CA PRO A 26 -23.03 -2.85 -3.36
C PRO A 26 -23.35 -1.35 -3.47
N ALA A 27 -22.31 -0.53 -3.40
CA ALA A 27 -22.41 0.89 -3.73
C ALA A 27 -23.02 1.07 -5.13
N GLN A 28 -24.00 1.98 -5.25
CA GLN A 28 -24.76 2.20 -6.48
C GLN A 28 -24.03 3.20 -7.39
N VAL A 29 -22.80 2.86 -7.77
CA VAL A 29 -21.95 3.68 -8.65
C VAL A 29 -21.39 2.81 -9.78
N PHE A 30 -21.01 3.45 -10.87
CA PHE A 30 -20.52 2.76 -12.08
C PHE A 30 -19.34 1.83 -11.78
N ASP A 31 -18.34 2.30 -11.02
CA ASP A 31 -17.13 1.52 -10.72
C ASP A 31 -17.46 0.28 -9.89
N ALA A 32 -18.41 0.36 -8.94
CA ALA A 32 -18.84 -0.83 -8.20
C ALA A 32 -19.42 -1.89 -9.14
N THR A 33 -20.30 -1.49 -10.06
CA THR A 33 -20.87 -2.40 -11.05
C THR A 33 -19.79 -3.05 -11.91
N PHE A 34 -18.83 -2.27 -12.40
CA PHE A 34 -17.71 -2.80 -13.16
C PHE A 34 -16.91 -3.80 -12.34
N HIS A 35 -16.55 -3.46 -11.10
CA HIS A 35 -15.74 -4.34 -10.24
C HIS A 35 -16.45 -5.66 -9.90
N LEU A 36 -17.76 -5.63 -9.67
CA LEU A 36 -18.54 -6.84 -9.44
C LEU A 36 -18.57 -7.76 -10.67
N ASN A 37 -18.78 -7.18 -11.85
CA ASN A 37 -18.73 -7.90 -13.11
C ASN A 37 -17.32 -8.47 -13.38
N ALA A 38 -16.27 -7.74 -13.02
CA ALA A 38 -14.90 -8.22 -13.14
C ALA A 38 -14.62 -9.42 -12.23
N VAL A 39 -15.14 -9.43 -10.98
CA VAL A 39 -15.05 -10.59 -10.08
C VAL A 39 -15.81 -11.79 -10.66
N ALA A 40 -17.02 -11.57 -11.19
CA ALA A 40 -17.80 -12.62 -11.84
C ALA A 40 -17.06 -13.20 -13.04
N ALA A 41 -16.58 -12.34 -13.96
CA ALA A 41 -15.85 -12.76 -15.16
C ALA A 41 -14.58 -13.58 -14.82
N ILE A 42 -13.83 -13.19 -13.78
CA ILE A 42 -12.66 -13.94 -13.31
C ILE A 42 -13.06 -15.32 -12.81
N ARG A 43 -14.15 -15.42 -12.06
CA ARG A 43 -14.62 -16.73 -11.55
C ARG A 43 -15.10 -17.64 -12.66
N GLU A 44 -15.88 -17.13 -13.59
CA GLU A 44 -16.41 -17.87 -14.73
C GLU A 44 -15.29 -18.33 -15.68
N GLY A 45 -14.34 -17.43 -15.96
CA GLY A 45 -13.24 -17.71 -16.88
C GLY A 45 -12.01 -18.36 -16.24
N GLY A 46 -11.93 -18.43 -14.89
CA GLY A 46 -10.76 -18.95 -14.18
C GLY A 46 -9.46 -18.16 -14.44
N ASN A 47 -9.55 -16.91 -14.92
CA ASN A 47 -8.42 -16.13 -15.40
C ASN A 47 -8.40 -14.74 -14.76
N ALA A 48 -7.45 -14.51 -13.83
CA ALA A 48 -7.21 -13.22 -13.19
C ALA A 48 -6.00 -12.46 -13.78
N SER A 49 -5.54 -12.81 -14.99
CA SER A 49 -4.42 -12.14 -15.66
C SER A 49 -4.71 -10.65 -15.87
N MET A 50 -3.74 -9.80 -15.61
CA MET A 50 -3.82 -8.37 -15.95
C MET A 50 -3.85 -8.11 -17.47
N LEU A 51 -3.44 -9.11 -18.28
CA LEU A 51 -3.52 -9.07 -19.73
C LEU A 51 -4.59 -10.04 -20.20
N GLY A 52 -5.78 -9.54 -20.48
CA GLY A 52 -6.88 -10.33 -21.04
C GLY A 52 -7.74 -11.11 -20.05
N GLY A 53 -7.48 -11.09 -18.73
CA GLY A 53 -8.34 -11.74 -17.74
C GLY A 53 -9.78 -11.19 -17.72
N LEU A 54 -9.96 -9.96 -18.16
CA LEU A 54 -11.29 -9.32 -18.30
C LEU A 54 -11.75 -9.21 -19.76
N SER A 55 -11.23 -10.03 -20.68
CA SER A 55 -11.60 -9.97 -22.11
C SER A 55 -13.10 -10.11 -22.34
N ALA A 56 -13.81 -10.89 -21.52
CA ALA A 56 -15.27 -11.02 -21.59
C ALA A 56 -15.99 -9.65 -21.42
N LEU A 57 -15.46 -8.74 -20.62
CA LEU A 57 -16.02 -7.39 -20.44
C LEU A 57 -15.61 -6.43 -21.58
N TYR A 58 -14.69 -6.82 -22.44
CA TYR A 58 -14.17 -6.00 -23.53
C TYR A 58 -14.40 -6.62 -24.92
N SER A 59 -15.53 -7.31 -25.10
CA SER A 59 -15.92 -7.96 -26.36
C SER A 59 -14.86 -8.93 -26.89
N GLY A 60 -14.22 -9.71 -26.04
CA GLY A 60 -13.19 -10.68 -26.37
C GLY A 60 -11.78 -10.10 -26.56
N ARG A 61 -11.61 -8.78 -26.50
CA ARG A 61 -10.30 -8.15 -26.68
C ARG A 61 -9.45 -8.26 -25.41
N ALA A 62 -8.18 -8.61 -25.58
CA ALA A 62 -7.20 -8.57 -24.50
C ALA A 62 -6.85 -7.10 -24.20
N VAL A 63 -7.25 -6.63 -23.02
CA VAL A 63 -6.96 -5.28 -22.52
C VAL A 63 -6.18 -5.42 -21.22
N TYR A 64 -5.19 -4.55 -21.02
CA TYR A 64 -4.52 -4.45 -19.74
C TYR A 64 -5.46 -3.81 -18.71
N TYR A 65 -5.65 -4.50 -17.59
CA TYR A 65 -6.39 -3.97 -16.44
C TYR A 65 -5.79 -4.51 -15.12
N PRO A 66 -5.61 -3.67 -14.06
CA PRO A 66 -5.13 -4.12 -12.76
C PRO A 66 -6.17 -5.04 -12.09
N THR A 67 -5.94 -6.35 -12.11
CA THR A 67 -6.90 -7.37 -11.64
C THR A 67 -6.61 -7.89 -10.25
N VAL A 68 -5.57 -7.41 -9.55
CA VAL A 68 -5.15 -7.95 -8.23
C VAL A 68 -6.29 -7.94 -7.22
N TRP A 69 -7.00 -6.82 -7.06
CA TRP A 69 -8.18 -6.75 -6.20
C TRP A 69 -9.22 -7.81 -6.56
N HIS A 70 -9.60 -7.86 -7.83
CA HIS A 70 -10.64 -8.75 -8.34
C HIS A 70 -10.25 -10.22 -8.19
N GLY A 71 -8.98 -10.55 -8.47
CA GLY A 71 -8.44 -11.90 -8.31
C GLY A 71 -8.50 -12.37 -6.86
N VAL A 72 -8.07 -11.52 -5.92
CA VAL A 72 -8.12 -11.83 -4.47
C VAL A 72 -9.57 -12.03 -4.00
N VAL A 73 -10.48 -11.13 -4.38
CA VAL A 73 -11.90 -11.24 -4.01
C VAL A 73 -12.56 -12.46 -4.67
N ALA A 74 -12.17 -12.79 -5.89
CA ALA A 74 -12.69 -13.96 -6.61
C ALA A 74 -12.35 -15.30 -5.94
N LEU A 75 -11.29 -15.38 -5.13
CA LEU A 75 -10.93 -16.58 -4.37
C LEU A 75 -11.89 -16.90 -3.22
N ALA A 76 -12.59 -15.90 -2.69
CA ALA A 76 -13.52 -16.09 -1.58
C ALA A 76 -14.84 -16.73 -2.08
N PRO A 77 -15.43 -17.70 -1.37
CA PRO A 77 -16.71 -18.29 -1.75
C PRO A 77 -17.87 -17.30 -1.59
N GLY A 78 -18.94 -17.49 -2.38
CA GLY A 78 -20.15 -16.65 -2.32
C GLY A 78 -20.33 -15.76 -3.56
N SER A 79 -21.43 -15.01 -3.64
CA SER A 79 -21.70 -14.11 -4.78
C SER A 79 -20.78 -12.88 -4.77
N PRO A 80 -20.54 -12.22 -5.93
CA PRO A 80 -19.60 -11.11 -6.05
C PRO A 80 -19.85 -9.95 -5.07
N ALA A 81 -21.11 -9.56 -4.83
CA ALA A 81 -21.43 -8.41 -3.99
C ALA A 81 -21.04 -8.61 -2.50
N PRO A 82 -21.50 -9.67 -1.78
CA PRO A 82 -21.10 -9.88 -0.39
C PRO A 82 -19.59 -10.06 -0.22
N VAL A 83 -18.91 -10.77 -1.13
CA VAL A 83 -17.46 -10.98 -1.00
C VAL A 83 -16.67 -9.70 -1.28
N SER A 84 -17.15 -8.85 -2.19
CA SER A 84 -16.55 -7.52 -2.40
C SER A 84 -16.75 -6.62 -1.17
N THR A 85 -17.93 -6.64 -0.55
CA THR A 85 -18.21 -5.94 0.70
C THR A 85 -17.29 -6.43 1.83
N ALA A 86 -17.10 -7.75 1.96
CA ALA A 86 -16.15 -8.31 2.93
C ALA A 86 -14.71 -7.86 2.63
N GLY A 87 -14.31 -7.82 1.36
CA GLY A 87 -13.00 -7.29 0.92
C GLY A 87 -12.83 -5.82 1.28
N VAL A 88 -13.84 -4.99 1.05
CA VAL A 88 -13.86 -3.58 1.43
C VAL A 88 -13.68 -3.42 2.94
N LEU A 89 -14.44 -4.17 3.75
CA LEU A 89 -14.31 -4.16 5.21
C LEU A 89 -12.93 -4.64 5.66
N ALA A 90 -12.40 -5.73 5.10
CA ALA A 90 -11.08 -6.24 5.43
C ALA A 90 -9.98 -5.20 5.10
N LEU A 91 -10.05 -4.57 3.93
CA LEU A 91 -9.09 -3.54 3.55
C LEU A 91 -9.15 -2.32 4.48
N THR A 92 -10.35 -1.87 4.80
CA THR A 92 -10.58 -0.65 5.57
C THR A 92 -10.32 -0.85 7.07
N ALA A 93 -10.80 -1.96 7.64
CA ALA A 93 -10.77 -2.22 9.07
C ALA A 93 -9.53 -3.01 9.53
N VAL A 94 -8.83 -3.69 8.63
CA VAL A 94 -7.67 -4.52 8.99
C VAL A 94 -6.41 -4.03 8.28
N VAL A 95 -6.40 -4.07 6.94
CA VAL A 95 -5.16 -3.82 6.18
C VAL A 95 -4.67 -2.39 6.39
N TRP A 96 -5.53 -1.40 6.21
CA TRP A 96 -5.15 0.00 6.36
C TRP A 96 -4.67 0.36 7.78
N PRO A 97 -5.44 0.10 8.86
CA PRO A 97 -4.98 0.45 10.20
C PRO A 97 -3.69 -0.26 10.62
N LEU A 98 -3.51 -1.54 10.26
CA LEU A 98 -2.30 -2.29 10.58
C LEU A 98 -1.10 -1.81 9.78
N SER A 99 -1.27 -1.51 8.50
CA SER A 99 -0.24 -0.96 7.64
C SER A 99 0.25 0.41 8.16
N LEU A 100 -0.70 1.28 8.53
CA LEU A 100 -0.41 2.58 9.13
C LEU A 100 0.25 2.44 10.50
N LEU A 101 -0.24 1.53 11.36
CA LEU A 101 0.37 1.23 12.66
C LEU A 101 1.83 0.80 12.50
N GLY A 102 2.12 -0.10 11.57
CA GLY A 102 3.49 -0.55 11.27
C GLY A 102 4.41 0.61 10.90
N LEU A 103 3.95 1.51 10.02
CA LEU A 103 4.70 2.70 9.62
C LEU A 103 4.92 3.66 10.81
N LEU A 104 3.88 3.93 11.59
CA LEU A 104 3.97 4.85 12.73
C LEU A 104 4.84 4.29 13.85
N ALA A 105 4.72 2.99 14.17
CA ALA A 105 5.57 2.32 15.14
C ALA A 105 7.05 2.41 14.74
N ARG A 106 7.33 2.21 13.46
CA ARG A 106 8.67 2.32 12.89
C ARG A 106 9.19 3.76 12.93
N ALA A 107 8.39 4.72 12.49
CA ALA A 107 8.77 6.13 12.44
C ALA A 107 9.02 6.73 13.85
N THR A 108 8.31 6.24 14.86
CA THR A 108 8.45 6.71 16.24
C THR A 108 9.42 5.89 17.08
N GLY A 109 9.95 4.77 16.55
CA GLY A 109 10.83 3.87 17.28
C GLY A 109 10.13 3.12 18.42
N LEU A 110 8.82 2.91 18.36
CA LEU A 110 8.07 2.12 19.35
C LEU A 110 8.39 0.62 19.29
N ASP A 111 8.94 0.16 18.17
CA ASP A 111 9.41 -1.20 17.94
C ASP A 111 10.77 -1.49 18.63
N ALA A 112 11.47 -0.47 19.14
CA ALA A 112 12.73 -0.62 19.82
C ALA A 112 12.57 -1.18 21.24
N THR A 113 13.28 -2.26 21.54
CA THR A 113 13.12 -3.04 22.80
C THR A 113 13.91 -2.52 24.00
N ARG A 114 14.77 -1.49 23.84
CA ARG A 114 15.62 -0.97 24.92
C ARG A 114 14.95 0.22 25.61
N ALA A 115 14.57 0.03 26.87
CA ALA A 115 13.93 1.07 27.69
C ALA A 115 14.78 1.39 28.92
N SER A 116 15.36 2.59 28.98
CA SER A 116 15.79 3.23 30.22
C SER A 116 14.57 3.90 30.90
N GLU A 117 14.71 4.37 32.13
CA GLU A 117 13.58 5.01 32.85
C GLU A 117 13.15 6.33 32.19
N THR A 118 14.08 7.11 31.66
CA THR A 118 13.83 8.30 30.84
C THR A 118 13.09 7.94 29.55
N ASP A 119 13.32 6.75 29.00
CA ASP A 119 12.63 6.25 27.82
C ASP A 119 11.15 5.95 28.07
N ARG A 120 10.71 5.67 29.33
CA ARG A 120 9.30 5.36 29.63
C ARG A 120 8.38 6.55 29.38
N VAL A 121 8.78 7.76 29.78
CA VAL A 121 8.00 8.98 29.53
C VAL A 121 7.90 9.26 28.05
N HIS A 122 9.01 9.23 27.34
CA HIS A 122 9.03 9.43 25.89
C HIS A 122 8.27 8.32 25.14
N ARG A 123 8.35 7.07 25.60
CA ARG A 123 7.59 5.97 25.03
C ARG A 123 6.08 6.17 25.20
N ARG A 124 5.63 6.65 26.37
CA ARG A 124 4.22 6.99 26.59
C ARG A 124 3.74 8.09 25.64
N GLN A 125 4.52 9.15 25.48
CA GLN A 125 4.20 10.24 24.54
C GLN A 125 4.10 9.73 23.09
N ARG A 126 5.06 8.93 22.64
CA ARG A 126 5.04 8.31 21.30
C ARG A 126 3.84 7.40 21.13
N THR A 127 3.52 6.58 22.13
CA THR A 127 2.34 5.70 22.12
C THR A 127 1.05 6.50 21.99
N CYS A 128 0.92 7.62 22.74
CA CYS A 128 -0.23 8.51 22.64
C CYS A 128 -0.31 9.18 21.26
N ALA A 129 0.82 9.65 20.72
CA ALA A 129 0.87 10.25 19.39
C ALA A 129 0.44 9.24 18.29
N VAL A 130 0.96 8.01 18.33
CA VAL A 130 0.56 6.95 17.40
C VAL A 130 -0.92 6.63 17.54
N ALA A 131 -1.44 6.51 18.77
CA ALA A 131 -2.86 6.26 19.01
C ALA A 131 -3.74 7.40 18.47
N ALA A 132 -3.32 8.65 18.66
CA ALA A 132 -4.02 9.83 18.14
C ALA A 132 -4.04 9.86 16.60
N VAL A 133 -2.90 9.59 15.95
CA VAL A 133 -2.83 9.56 14.47
C VAL A 133 -3.68 8.43 13.90
N LEU A 134 -3.68 7.25 14.52
CA LEU A 134 -4.57 6.15 14.13
C LEU A 134 -6.04 6.54 14.25
N ALA A 135 -6.44 7.13 15.37
CA ALA A 135 -7.81 7.58 15.56
C ALA A 135 -8.20 8.68 14.55
N LEU A 136 -7.32 9.65 14.32
CA LEU A 136 -7.53 10.71 13.34
C LEU A 136 -7.61 10.19 11.91
N SER A 137 -6.89 9.11 11.58
CA SER A 137 -6.97 8.49 10.25
C SER A 137 -8.37 7.98 9.93
N ALA A 138 -9.17 7.62 10.94
CA ALA A 138 -10.56 7.21 10.77
C ALA A 138 -11.49 8.36 10.39
N ALA A 139 -11.12 9.60 10.72
CA ALA A 139 -11.89 10.81 10.39
C ALA A 139 -11.51 11.39 9.02
N VAL A 140 -10.48 10.87 8.36
CA VAL A 140 -10.06 11.33 7.04
C VAL A 140 -10.99 10.76 5.99
N VAL A 141 -11.94 11.57 5.54
CA VAL A 141 -12.93 11.17 4.51
C VAL A 141 -12.27 10.78 3.20
N GLY A 142 -11.18 11.46 2.82
CA GLY A 142 -10.47 11.22 1.56
C GLY A 142 -9.88 9.80 1.43
N PHE A 143 -9.48 9.19 2.53
CA PHE A 143 -9.05 7.79 2.58
C PHE A 143 -9.16 7.27 4.02
N PRO A 144 -9.71 6.06 4.28
CA PRO A 144 -10.16 5.08 3.28
C PRO A 144 -11.63 5.22 2.84
N LEU A 145 -12.43 6.08 3.48
CA LEU A 145 -13.89 6.04 3.33
C LEU A 145 -14.36 6.34 1.90
N LEU A 146 -13.97 7.48 1.34
CA LEU A 146 -14.48 7.92 0.04
C LEU A 146 -14.16 6.92 -1.10
N PRO A 147 -12.91 6.43 -1.26
CA PRO A 147 -12.58 5.43 -2.28
C PRO A 147 -13.29 4.09 -2.08
N MET A 148 -13.61 3.73 -0.83
CA MET A 148 -14.21 2.43 -0.52
C MET A 148 -15.73 2.43 -0.62
N THR A 149 -16.38 3.59 -0.53
CA THR A 149 -17.84 3.74 -0.53
C THR A 149 -18.34 4.49 -1.76
N ALA A 150 -18.32 5.81 -1.73
CA ALA A 150 -18.96 6.65 -2.74
C ALA A 150 -18.30 6.57 -4.13
N LEU A 151 -16.97 6.35 -4.19
CA LEU A 151 -16.26 6.20 -5.48
C LEU A 151 -16.12 4.75 -5.90
N ALA A 152 -16.11 3.80 -4.94
CA ALA A 152 -15.90 2.36 -5.15
C ALA A 152 -14.64 2.03 -5.98
N VAL A 153 -13.58 2.83 -5.86
CA VAL A 153 -12.30 2.61 -6.56
C VAL A 153 -11.40 1.65 -5.77
N TRP A 154 -11.89 0.45 -5.54
CA TRP A 154 -11.27 -0.54 -4.65
C TRP A 154 -9.85 -0.96 -5.01
N PRO A 155 -9.47 -1.15 -6.30
CA PRO A 155 -8.10 -1.43 -6.69
C PRO A 155 -7.13 -0.30 -6.29
N TYR A 156 -7.54 0.96 -6.47
CA TYR A 156 -6.79 2.13 -6.03
C TYR A 156 -6.59 2.13 -4.51
N ALA A 157 -7.67 1.87 -3.76
CA ALA A 157 -7.61 1.82 -2.30
C ALA A 157 -6.67 0.70 -1.79
N LEU A 158 -6.65 -0.48 -2.43
CA LEU A 158 -5.70 -1.55 -2.13
C LEU A 158 -4.25 -1.08 -2.37
N SER A 159 -3.99 -0.41 -3.47
CA SER A 159 -2.68 0.17 -3.78
C SER A 159 -2.23 1.15 -2.70
N VAL A 160 -3.09 2.09 -2.29
CA VAL A 160 -2.77 3.08 -1.24
C VAL A 160 -2.53 2.41 0.11
N ALA A 161 -3.36 1.44 0.49
CA ALA A 161 -3.21 0.72 1.76
C ALA A 161 -1.91 -0.09 1.86
N GLY A 162 -1.32 -0.48 0.73
CA GLY A 162 -0.03 -1.16 0.68
C GLY A 162 1.19 -0.25 0.87
N LEU A 163 1.07 1.06 0.60
CA LEU A 163 2.19 2.01 0.63
C LEU A 163 2.94 2.07 1.98
N PRO A 164 2.27 2.15 3.14
CA PRO A 164 2.97 2.17 4.42
C PRO A 164 3.86 0.93 4.63
N GLY A 165 3.40 -0.24 4.19
CA GLY A 165 4.18 -1.49 4.25
C GLY A 165 5.46 -1.43 3.41
N VAL A 166 5.38 -0.88 2.19
CA VAL A 166 6.55 -0.67 1.32
C VAL A 166 7.56 0.26 1.99
N LEU A 167 7.10 1.35 2.60
CA LEU A 167 7.96 2.31 3.28
C LEU A 167 8.65 1.70 4.50
N VAL A 168 7.97 0.82 5.25
CA VAL A 168 8.56 0.07 6.38
C VAL A 168 9.66 -0.87 5.88
N LEU A 169 9.40 -1.66 4.83
CA LEU A 169 10.39 -2.57 4.25
C LEU A 169 11.61 -1.81 3.73
N TYR A 170 11.38 -0.69 3.08
CA TYR A 170 12.44 0.18 2.59
C TYR A 170 13.32 0.73 3.74
N ASP A 171 12.70 1.19 4.84
CA ASP A 171 13.45 1.66 6.00
C ASP A 171 14.24 0.53 6.68
N GLN A 172 13.68 -0.68 6.77
CA GLN A 172 14.39 -1.85 7.26
C GLN A 172 15.59 -2.18 6.38
N LEU A 173 15.42 -2.20 5.05
CA LEU A 173 16.50 -2.44 4.09
C LEU A 173 17.63 -1.41 4.25
N ARG A 174 17.31 -0.15 4.51
CA ARG A 174 18.26 0.92 4.73
C ARG A 174 19.12 0.70 5.99
N GLN A 175 18.52 0.17 7.04
CA GLN A 175 19.16 -0.02 8.35
C GLN A 175 19.94 -1.34 8.44
N GLU A 176 19.60 -2.34 7.61
CA GLU A 176 20.28 -3.64 7.63
C GLU A 176 21.71 -3.52 7.09
N THR A 177 22.67 -3.82 7.94
CA THR A 177 24.12 -3.75 7.64
C THR A 177 24.87 -5.04 7.94
N ALA A 178 24.28 -5.95 8.72
CA ALA A 178 24.99 -7.10 9.30
C ALA A 178 24.96 -8.34 8.40
N SER A 179 23.83 -8.63 7.71
CA SER A 179 23.65 -9.88 6.97
C SER A 179 23.29 -9.63 5.51
N TRP A 180 24.13 -10.14 4.59
CA TRP A 180 23.85 -10.07 3.16
C TRP A 180 22.57 -10.86 2.76
N ARG A 181 22.32 -12.01 3.42
CA ARG A 181 21.12 -12.84 3.17
C ARG A 181 19.85 -12.11 3.55
N LEU A 182 19.81 -11.54 4.76
CA LEU A 182 18.66 -10.75 5.21
C LEU A 182 18.47 -9.54 4.32
N ARG A 183 19.54 -8.89 3.91
CA ARG A 183 19.48 -7.76 2.98
C ARG A 183 18.89 -8.14 1.62
N LEU A 184 19.31 -9.29 1.05
CA LEU A 184 18.74 -9.80 -0.19
C LEU A 184 17.23 -10.09 -0.02
N THR A 185 16.85 -10.75 1.07
CA THR A 185 15.44 -11.00 1.40
C THR A 185 14.64 -9.69 1.49
N LEU A 186 15.16 -8.68 2.17
CA LEU A 186 14.49 -7.37 2.26
C LEU A 186 14.39 -6.67 0.91
N VAL A 187 15.40 -6.77 0.04
CA VAL A 187 15.34 -6.27 -1.34
C VAL A 187 14.20 -6.95 -2.10
N LEU A 188 14.16 -8.28 -2.10
CA LEU A 188 13.13 -9.04 -2.81
C LEU A 188 11.73 -8.73 -2.28
N LEU A 189 11.55 -8.67 -0.95
CA LEU A 189 10.27 -8.29 -0.33
C LEU A 189 9.87 -6.86 -0.66
N THR A 190 10.80 -5.92 -0.67
CA THR A 190 10.52 -4.51 -1.03
C THR A 190 10.10 -4.39 -2.49
N LEU A 191 10.80 -5.08 -3.39
CA LEU A 191 10.45 -5.11 -4.81
C LEU A 191 9.10 -5.79 -5.05
N ALA A 192 8.83 -6.91 -4.38
CA ALA A 192 7.56 -7.61 -4.47
C ALA A 192 6.40 -6.74 -3.94
N ALA A 193 6.58 -6.08 -2.79
CA ALA A 193 5.57 -5.20 -2.22
C ALA A 193 5.32 -3.95 -3.09
N ALA A 194 6.38 -3.31 -3.61
CA ALA A 194 6.25 -2.19 -4.53
C ALA A 194 5.58 -2.61 -5.84
N GLY A 195 5.97 -3.77 -6.40
CA GLY A 195 5.32 -4.37 -7.55
C GLY A 195 3.84 -4.67 -7.30
N GLY A 196 3.49 -5.18 -6.12
CA GLY A 196 2.12 -5.42 -5.69
C GLY A 196 1.28 -4.13 -5.62
N VAL A 197 1.84 -3.04 -5.10
CA VAL A 197 1.20 -1.71 -5.07
C VAL A 197 0.90 -1.20 -6.48
N VAL A 198 1.86 -1.33 -7.41
CA VAL A 198 1.69 -0.93 -8.82
C VAL A 198 0.71 -1.84 -9.54
N ALA A 199 0.78 -3.16 -9.31
CA ALA A 199 -0.11 -4.14 -9.91
C ALA A 199 -1.56 -4.02 -9.39
N ALA A 200 -1.75 -3.56 -8.14
CA ALA A 200 -3.08 -3.28 -7.59
C ALA A 200 -3.75 -2.12 -8.32
N HIS A 201 -2.99 -1.05 -8.64
CA HIS A 201 -3.49 0.08 -9.43
C HIS A 201 -2.32 0.88 -10.03
N GLY A 202 -2.43 1.28 -11.31
CA GLY A 202 -1.36 1.99 -12.02
C GLY A 202 -0.88 3.28 -11.33
N THR A 203 -1.76 4.00 -10.61
CA THR A 203 -1.37 5.18 -9.81
C THR A 203 -0.43 4.85 -8.66
N GLY A 204 -0.30 3.57 -8.26
CA GLY A 204 0.69 3.12 -7.29
C GLY A 204 2.11 3.52 -7.66
N LEU A 205 2.43 3.54 -8.95
CA LEU A 205 3.73 4.02 -9.43
C LEU A 205 3.95 5.50 -9.09
N PHE A 206 2.94 6.36 -9.32
CA PHE A 206 3.02 7.78 -8.97
C PHE A 206 3.13 7.98 -7.47
N ASN A 207 2.34 7.25 -6.68
CA ASN A 207 2.39 7.32 -5.22
C ASN A 207 3.79 6.92 -4.71
N LEU A 208 4.37 5.86 -5.24
CA LEU A 208 5.74 5.46 -4.91
C LEU A 208 6.76 6.51 -5.36
N ALA A 209 6.61 7.08 -6.56
CA ALA A 209 7.49 8.12 -7.06
C ALA A 209 7.45 9.38 -6.19
N VAL A 210 6.29 9.76 -5.66
CA VAL A 210 6.15 10.93 -4.76
C VAL A 210 6.66 10.64 -3.36
N LEU A 211 6.42 9.44 -2.82
CA LEU A 211 6.77 9.10 -1.44
C LEU A 211 8.20 8.60 -1.26
N SER A 212 8.85 8.08 -2.33
CA SER A 212 10.20 7.54 -2.25
C SER A 212 11.35 8.57 -2.17
N PRO A 213 11.26 9.80 -2.73
CA PRO A 213 12.39 10.73 -2.77
C PRO A 213 13.04 11.01 -1.42
N PRO A 214 12.32 11.28 -0.31
CA PRO A 214 12.95 11.51 0.99
C PRO A 214 13.80 10.34 1.46
N PHE A 215 13.34 9.12 1.20
CA PHE A 215 14.06 7.89 1.56
C PHE A 215 15.26 7.66 0.64
N LEU A 216 15.11 7.89 -0.65
CA LEU A 216 16.19 7.79 -1.64
C LEU A 216 17.30 8.81 -1.36
N VAL A 217 16.94 10.07 -1.11
CA VAL A 217 17.90 11.12 -0.75
C VAL A 217 18.66 10.73 0.52
N ASN A 218 17.97 10.26 1.56
CA ASN A 218 18.62 9.82 2.78
C ASN A 218 19.56 8.62 2.53
N LEU A 219 19.14 7.66 1.72
CA LEU A 219 19.97 6.52 1.30
C LEU A 219 21.22 7.01 0.56
N LEU A 220 21.07 7.88 -0.43
CA LEU A 220 22.16 8.43 -1.22
C LEU A 220 23.13 9.23 -0.34
N VAL A 221 22.62 10.10 0.53
CA VAL A 221 23.46 10.88 1.47
C VAL A 221 24.21 9.97 2.43
N SER A 222 23.56 8.95 2.99
CA SER A 222 24.20 8.00 3.90
C SER A 222 25.26 7.14 3.19
N ARG A 223 25.02 6.77 1.94
CA ARG A 223 25.99 6.07 1.09
C ARG A 223 27.12 6.99 0.66
N TRP A 224 26.80 8.23 0.26
CA TRP A 224 27.79 9.24 -0.07
C TRP A 224 28.77 9.47 1.06
N ARG A 225 28.28 9.68 2.29
CA ARG A 225 29.13 9.88 3.48
C ARG A 225 30.04 8.68 3.73
N ARG A 226 29.57 7.46 3.52
CA ARG A 226 30.36 6.23 3.67
C ARG A 226 31.38 6.01 2.53
N CYS A 227 31.02 6.37 1.31
CA CYS A 227 31.87 6.22 0.12
C CYS A 227 32.80 7.43 -0.09
N ALA A 228 32.52 8.57 0.52
CA ALA A 228 33.40 9.75 0.47
C ALA A 228 34.82 9.46 1.02
N ALA A 229 34.91 8.45 1.91
CA ALA A 229 36.19 7.93 2.40
C ALA A 229 36.94 7.02 1.39
N ARG A 230 36.30 6.62 0.28
CA ARG A 230 36.92 5.73 -0.72
C ARG A 230 37.02 6.46 -2.07
N ARG A 231 38.25 6.58 -2.62
CA ARG A 231 38.50 7.13 -3.97
C ARG A 231 37.70 6.31 -5.01
N GLY A 232 36.86 6.93 -5.80
CA GLY A 232 36.05 6.29 -6.84
C GLY A 232 34.57 6.02 -6.51
N GLY A 233 34.18 5.91 -5.24
CA GLY A 233 32.78 5.62 -4.85
C GLY A 233 31.78 6.74 -5.19
N ARG A 234 32.28 7.99 -5.33
CA ARG A 234 31.44 9.17 -5.68
C ARG A 234 30.93 9.10 -7.12
N ALA A 235 31.76 8.70 -8.07
CA ALA A 235 31.41 8.61 -9.48
C ALA A 235 30.31 7.56 -9.70
N LEU A 236 30.40 6.42 -9.04
CA LEU A 236 29.41 5.35 -9.13
C LEU A 236 28.03 5.77 -8.60
N LEU A 237 28.00 6.55 -7.49
CA LEU A 237 26.75 7.04 -6.91
C LEU A 237 26.09 8.12 -7.78
N VAL A 238 26.90 9.01 -8.38
CA VAL A 238 26.38 9.99 -9.34
C VAL A 238 25.83 9.29 -10.58
N ALA A 239 26.54 8.30 -11.12
CA ALA A 239 26.07 7.52 -12.26
C ALA A 239 24.75 6.78 -11.95
N ALA A 240 24.62 6.18 -10.77
CA ALA A 240 23.39 5.51 -10.34
C ALA A 240 22.22 6.50 -10.16
N ALA A 241 22.46 7.68 -9.61
CA ALA A 241 21.45 8.72 -9.46
C ALA A 241 20.97 9.26 -10.81
N VAL A 242 21.91 9.53 -11.74
CA VAL A 242 21.61 9.96 -13.11
C VAL A 242 20.81 8.89 -13.86
N ALA A 243 21.21 7.61 -13.77
CA ALA A 243 20.49 6.51 -14.39
C ALA A 243 19.05 6.39 -13.85
N SER A 244 18.84 6.57 -12.54
CA SER A 244 17.51 6.55 -11.93
C SER A 244 16.62 7.70 -12.44
N VAL A 245 17.16 8.90 -12.56
CA VAL A 245 16.43 10.06 -13.11
C VAL A 245 16.08 9.82 -14.59
N LEU A 246 17.00 9.27 -15.38
CA LEU A 246 16.76 8.97 -16.79
C LEU A 246 15.64 7.92 -16.96
N VAL A 247 15.62 6.87 -16.14
CA VAL A 247 14.55 5.87 -16.15
C VAL A 247 13.20 6.49 -15.83
N LEU A 248 13.14 7.40 -14.85
CA LEU A 248 11.90 8.10 -14.50
C LEU A 248 11.42 9.03 -15.62
N VAL A 249 12.35 9.76 -16.27
CA VAL A 249 12.03 10.67 -17.38
C VAL A 249 11.57 9.90 -18.60
N VAL A 250 12.26 8.82 -18.97
CA VAL A 250 11.89 7.96 -20.12
C VAL A 250 10.57 7.26 -19.86
N GLY A 251 10.35 6.75 -18.64
CA GLY A 251 9.07 6.15 -18.24
C GLY A 251 7.91 7.14 -18.31
N ALA A 252 8.13 8.38 -17.90
CA ALA A 252 7.11 9.44 -18.00
C ALA A 252 6.85 9.89 -19.45
N TRP A 253 7.82 9.77 -20.33
CA TRP A 253 7.67 10.14 -21.75
C TRP A 253 7.01 9.05 -22.57
N GLY A 254 7.27 7.79 -22.26
CA GLY A 254 6.64 6.64 -22.92
C GLY A 254 5.18 6.41 -22.58
N MET A 255 4.61 7.19 -21.65
CA MET A 255 3.19 7.16 -21.27
C MET A 255 2.34 8.27 -21.95
N ARG A 256 2.90 8.99 -22.91
CA ARG A 256 2.19 9.94 -23.79
C ARG A 256 1.85 9.29 -25.11
#